data_18d1cc07553f033897848f598b26e44a
#
_entry.id   18d1cc07553f033897848f598b26e44a
#
_cell.length_a   1.000
_cell.length_b   1.000
_cell.length_c   1.000
_cell.angle_alpha   90.00
_cell.angle_beta   90.00
_cell.angle_gamma   90.00
#
_symmetry.space_group_name_H-M   'P 1'
#
loop_
_entity.id
_entity.type
_entity.pdbx_description
1 polymer ?
#
loop_
_entity_poly.entity_id
_entity_poly.type
_entity_poly.pdbx_seq_one_letter_code
_entity_poly.pdbx_strand_id
1 'polypeptide(L)' 'MSSQQHSRLGQILINKGLINRGQLDAAIQLQLTNQKRLGETLIEQGWLTERQLKKALSK' A
#
# COMPACT_ATOMS: atom_id res chain seq x y z
N MET A 1 13.51 -2.81 12.27
CA MET A 1 13.91 -3.69 11.22
C MET A 1 12.78 -4.32 10.50
N SER A 2 11.95 -5.06 11.21
CA SER A 2 10.89 -5.79 10.53
C SER A 2 9.88 -4.86 9.86
N SER A 3 9.78 -3.66 10.34
CA SER A 3 8.82 -2.72 9.77
C SER A 3 9.11 -2.40 8.31
N GLN A 4 10.32 -2.64 7.88
CA GLN A 4 10.69 -2.34 6.51
C GLN A 4 10.03 -3.26 5.51
N GLN A 5 9.61 -4.42 5.95
CA GLN A 5 8.94 -5.33 5.04
C GLN A 5 7.60 -4.78 4.59
N HIS A 6 6.95 -4.01 5.45
CA HIS A 6 5.66 -3.44 5.10
C HIS A 6 5.78 -2.40 4.01
N SER A 7 6.90 -1.72 3.95
CA SER A 7 7.04 -0.63 3.00
C SER A 7 7.55 -1.09 1.65
N ARG A 8 7.83 -2.38 1.48
CA ARG A 8 8.32 -2.84 0.19
C ARG A 8 7.29 -2.62 -0.91
N LEU A 9 6.08 -3.11 -0.69
CA LEU A 9 5.02 -2.86 -1.66
C LEU A 9 4.71 -1.38 -1.72
N GLY A 10 4.66 -0.73 -0.56
CA GLY A 10 4.40 0.70 -0.52
C GLY A 10 5.42 1.49 -1.31
N GLN A 11 6.68 1.10 -1.20
CA GLN A 11 7.73 1.79 -1.94
C GLN A 11 7.52 1.64 -3.44
N ILE A 12 7.14 0.45 -3.87
CA ILE A 12 6.85 0.23 -5.28
C ILE A 12 5.71 1.14 -5.74
N LEU A 13 4.66 1.23 -4.94
CA LEU A 13 3.51 2.05 -5.29
C LEU A 13 3.86 3.54 -5.33
N ILE A 14 4.70 3.98 -4.41
CA ILE A 14 5.16 5.37 -4.40
C ILE A 14 6.00 5.63 -5.65
N ASN A 15 6.90 4.72 -5.98
CA ASN A 15 7.76 4.89 -7.13
C ASN A 15 6.97 4.95 -8.43
N LYS A 16 5.84 4.28 -8.47
CA LYS A 16 4.98 4.31 -9.66
C LYS A 16 4.03 5.50 -9.65
N GLY A 17 4.06 6.29 -8.58
CA GLY A 17 3.23 7.48 -8.50
C GLY A 17 1.78 7.18 -8.19
N LEU A 18 1.49 6.01 -7.65
CA LEU A 18 0.12 5.63 -7.36
C LEU A 18 -0.35 6.14 -6.00
N ILE A 19 0.56 6.26 -5.05
CA ILE A 19 0.26 6.80 -3.73
C ILE A 19 1.41 7.67 -3.29
N ASN A 20 1.20 8.46 -2.24
CA ASN A 20 2.28 9.25 -1.67
C ASN A 20 2.64 8.68 -0.29
N ARG A 21 3.65 9.28 0.31
CA ARG A 21 4.16 8.79 1.59
C ARG A 21 3.12 8.90 2.69
N GLY A 22 2.38 9.99 2.70
CA GLY A 22 1.35 10.17 3.71
C GLY A 22 0.28 9.10 3.61
N GLN A 23 -0.11 8.76 2.40
CA GLN A 23 -1.10 7.71 2.19
C GLN A 23 -0.56 6.36 2.64
N LEU A 24 0.70 6.11 2.37
CA LEU A 24 1.31 4.86 2.79
C LEU A 24 1.33 4.76 4.31
N ASP A 25 1.75 5.83 4.96
CA ASP A 25 1.82 5.81 6.42
C ASP A 25 0.45 5.59 7.04
N ALA A 26 -0.57 6.24 6.50
CA ALA A 26 -1.92 6.07 7.00
C ALA A 26 -2.41 4.65 6.79
N ALA A 27 -2.10 4.08 5.65
CA ALA A 27 -2.52 2.72 5.34
C ALA A 27 -1.84 1.71 6.26
N ILE A 28 -0.58 1.94 6.58
CA ILE A 28 0.13 1.05 7.49
C ILE A 28 -0.52 1.06 8.86
N GLN A 29 -0.90 2.24 9.35
CA GLN A 29 -1.57 2.33 10.62
C GLN A 29 -2.90 1.59 10.61
N LEU A 30 -3.67 1.77 9.54
CA LEU A 30 -4.95 1.08 9.41
C LEU A 30 -4.76 -0.43 9.31
N GLN A 31 -3.72 -0.84 8.62
CA GLN A 31 -3.43 -2.25 8.46
C GLN A 31 -3.19 -2.93 9.81
N LEU A 32 -2.47 -2.26 10.68
CA LEU A 32 -2.18 -2.82 11.99
C LEU A 32 -3.46 -3.07 12.78
N THR A 33 -4.45 -2.22 12.59
CA THR A 33 -5.72 -2.34 13.30
C THR A 33 -6.62 -3.38 12.68
N ASN A 34 -6.70 -3.38 11.35
CA ASN A 34 -7.66 -4.23 10.64
C ASN A 34 -7.10 -5.57 10.23
N GLN A 35 -5.81 -5.75 10.34
CA GLN A 35 -5.14 -7.00 9.97
C GLN A 35 -5.35 -7.36 8.51
N LYS A 36 -5.58 -6.37 7.69
CA LYS A 36 -5.71 -6.57 6.25
C LYS A 36 -4.39 -6.31 5.57
N ARG A 37 -4.28 -6.79 4.35
CA ARG A 37 -3.08 -6.54 3.59
C ARG A 37 -3.01 -5.08 3.20
N LEU A 38 -1.78 -4.58 3.03
CA LEU A 38 -1.58 -3.18 2.70
C LEU A 38 -2.35 -2.78 1.45
N GLY A 39 -2.26 -3.60 0.40
CA GLY A 39 -2.97 -3.30 -0.84
C GLY A 39 -4.47 -3.19 -0.65
N GLU A 40 -5.02 -4.11 0.12
CA GLU A 40 -6.46 -4.10 0.40
C GLU A 40 -6.85 -2.85 1.17
N THR A 41 -6.01 -2.46 2.11
CA THR A 41 -6.27 -1.27 2.91
C THR A 41 -6.29 -0.03 2.01
N LEU A 42 -5.34 0.06 1.10
CA LEU A 42 -5.28 1.18 0.18
C LEU A 42 -6.50 1.24 -0.72
N ILE A 43 -6.96 0.09 -1.17
CA ILE A 43 -8.14 0.02 -2.03
C ILE A 43 -9.38 0.47 -1.25
N GLU A 44 -9.49 0.02 0.00
CA GLU A 44 -10.63 0.41 0.82
C GLU A 44 -10.69 1.92 1.05
N GLN A 45 -9.55 2.55 1.17
CA GLN A 45 -9.49 3.99 1.37
C GLN A 45 -9.77 4.76 0.09
N GLY A 46 -9.83 4.07 -1.04
CA GLY A 46 -10.06 4.74 -2.29
C GLY A 46 -8.80 5.34 -2.89
N TRP A 47 -7.64 5.01 -2.34
CA TRP A 47 -6.37 5.56 -2.83
C TRP A 47 -5.74 4.70 -3.90
N LEU A 48 -6.27 3.50 -4.09
CA LEU A 48 -5.71 2.56 -5.05
C LEU A 48 -6.84 1.70 -5.57
N THR A 49 -6.74 1.27 -6.81
CA THR A 49 -7.72 0.35 -7.37
C THR A 49 -7.10 -1.04 -7.48
N GLU A 50 -7.97 -2.04 -7.59
CA GLU A 50 -7.49 -3.41 -7.77
C GLU A 50 -6.64 -3.54 -9.02
N ARG A 51 -7.04 -2.83 -10.05
CA ARG A 51 -6.30 -2.85 -11.31
C ARG A 51 -4.90 -2.28 -11.12
N GLN A 52 -4.80 -1.17 -10.40
CA GLN A 52 -3.50 -0.56 -10.16
C GLN A 52 -2.64 -1.47 -9.30
N LEU A 53 -3.22 -2.10 -8.30
CA LEU A 53 -2.48 -3.01 -7.45
C LEU A 53 -1.94 -4.19 -8.26
N LYS A 54 -2.80 -4.75 -9.08
CA LYS A 54 -2.41 -5.86 -9.92
C LYS A 54 -1.25 -5.49 -10.82
N LYS A 55 -1.33 -4.31 -11.42
CA LYS A 55 -0.29 -3.84 -12.29
C LYS A 55 1.02 -3.66 -11.54
N ALA A 56 0.95 -3.14 -10.34
CA ALA A 56 2.15 -2.91 -9.54
C ALA A 56 2.84 -4.22 -9.17
N LEU A 57 2.06 -5.25 -8.91
CA LEU A 57 2.59 -6.56 -8.54
C LEU A 57 3.01 -7.38 -9.74
N SER A 58 2.54 -7.03 -10.91
CA SER A 58 2.86 -7.74 -12.13
C SER A 58 4.22 -7.32 -12.65
N LYS A 59 4.92 -8.26 -13.25
CA LYS A 59 6.21 -7.94 -13.84
C LYS A 59 6.15 -7.77 -15.35
#